data_c572e6d4781377f67e476db2b09f4b80
#
_entry.id   c572e6d4781377f67e476db2b09f4b80
#
_cell.length_a   1.000
_cell.length_b   1.000
_cell.length_c   1.000
_cell.angle_alpha   90.00
_cell.angle_beta   90.00
_cell.angle_gamma   90.00
#
_symmetry.space_group_name_H-M   'P 1'
#
loop_
_entity.id
_entity.type
_entity.pdbx_description
1 polymer ?
#
loop_
_entity_poly.entity_id
_entity_poly.type
_entity_poly.pdbx_seq_one_letter_code
_entity_poly.pdbx_strand_id
1 'polypeptide(L)'
;MRRISRRHVVGSALAAPLVMLSRRAALAADTIRFAKSVPNSFAFSTADIGTDARIWTQENIELAISAFRGDAQMQQALTAGAVDIGVGSGPGLGFRAKGVPAIGVAAMYGPPTNLALTVLASSPIKTVPDLKGKRIGVTTLGSLTDWLTRKLSQQQGWGPDGIQVLPLGAVPARLAAMERGELDGMVIEAATGYELEEQGKGRNIMLFGDIEKHFYTHVIVATDEMIEKRPEVLRRFLRGWFKTIALMRANKDFVVKTGARVVQVRESIVSRVYDAQIGSFSSDGAWDPVAIDVIRNSLKELGILDFVPEAKTIYNDKFVPVKI
;
A
#
# COMPACT_ATOMS: atom_id res chain seq x y z
N MET A 1 91.23 -18.79 -40.18
CA MET A 1 91.33 -19.02 -38.72
C MET A 1 91.05 -17.70 -37.96
N ARG A 2 89.87 -17.50 -37.37
CA ARG A 2 89.62 -16.52 -36.31
C ARG A 2 88.37 -16.95 -35.54
N ARG A 3 88.52 -17.25 -34.27
CA ARG A 3 87.50 -17.63 -33.29
C ARG A 3 86.68 -16.38 -32.96
N ILE A 4 85.36 -16.48 -33.02
CA ILE A 4 84.42 -15.46 -32.52
C ILE A 4 83.80 -15.94 -31.21
N SER A 5 84.01 -15.11 -30.17
CA SER A 5 83.57 -15.28 -28.78
C SER A 5 82.06 -15.13 -28.63
N ARG A 6 81.44 -16.06 -27.86
CA ARG A 6 80.06 -15.94 -27.39
C ARG A 6 79.94 -14.92 -26.23
N ARG A 7 79.22 -13.82 -26.43
CA ARG A 7 78.82 -12.96 -25.38
C ARG A 7 77.44 -13.39 -24.88
N HIS A 8 77.35 -13.73 -23.61
CA HIS A 8 76.13 -13.97 -22.91
C HIS A 8 75.38 -12.63 -22.70
N VAL A 9 74.11 -12.53 -23.18
CA VAL A 9 73.20 -11.46 -22.85
C VAL A 9 72.31 -11.98 -21.74
N VAL A 10 72.48 -11.47 -20.52
CA VAL A 10 71.62 -11.68 -19.38
C VAL A 10 70.39 -10.74 -19.54
N GLY A 11 69.26 -11.31 -19.92
CA GLY A 11 67.99 -10.57 -19.95
C GLY A 11 67.38 -10.52 -18.55
N SER A 12 67.35 -9.31 -17.96
CA SER A 12 66.62 -9.04 -16.72
C SER A 12 65.14 -9.04 -17.02
N ALA A 13 64.39 -10.06 -16.58
CA ALA A 13 62.94 -10.10 -16.61
C ALA A 13 62.38 -9.17 -15.48
N LEU A 14 61.85 -8.03 -15.87
CA LEU A 14 61.04 -7.17 -14.99
C LEU A 14 59.68 -7.87 -14.73
N ALA A 15 59.51 -8.47 -13.56
CA ALA A 15 58.22 -8.94 -13.08
C ALA A 15 57.36 -7.76 -12.70
N ALA A 16 56.40 -7.39 -13.56
CA ALA A 16 55.35 -6.45 -13.22
C ALA A 16 54.35 -7.14 -12.28
N PRO A 17 53.96 -6.51 -11.13
CA PRO A 17 52.93 -7.09 -10.28
C PRO A 17 51.58 -7.01 -11.00
N LEU A 18 51.01 -8.18 -11.28
CA LEU A 18 49.65 -8.35 -11.79
C LEU A 18 48.68 -7.94 -10.67
N VAL A 19 48.28 -6.69 -10.63
CA VAL A 19 47.19 -6.22 -9.76
C VAL A 19 45.91 -6.86 -10.29
N MET A 20 45.51 -7.97 -9.71
CA MET A 20 44.16 -8.54 -9.90
C MET A 20 43.15 -7.56 -9.27
N LEU A 21 42.66 -6.64 -10.08
CA LEU A 21 41.39 -5.98 -9.78
C LEU A 21 40.30 -7.04 -9.77
N SER A 22 39.97 -7.54 -8.59
CA SER A 22 38.75 -8.33 -8.38
C SER A 22 37.56 -7.42 -8.74
N ARG A 23 37.14 -7.47 -10.00
CA ARG A 23 35.82 -7.00 -10.40
C ARG A 23 34.84 -7.79 -9.56
N ARG A 24 34.35 -7.21 -8.46
CA ARG A 24 33.10 -7.65 -7.86
C ARG A 24 32.08 -7.61 -9.01
N ALA A 25 31.74 -8.78 -9.54
CA ALA A 25 30.59 -8.89 -10.44
C ALA A 25 29.43 -8.24 -9.70
N ALA A 26 28.96 -7.11 -10.20
CA ALA A 26 27.74 -6.51 -9.68
C ALA A 26 26.66 -7.59 -9.85
N LEU A 27 26.24 -8.19 -8.73
CA LEU A 27 25.11 -9.10 -8.74
C LEU A 27 23.93 -8.36 -9.37
N ALA A 28 23.30 -8.97 -10.38
CA ALA A 28 22.08 -8.40 -10.97
C ALA A 28 21.08 -8.13 -9.85
N ALA A 29 20.38 -7.00 -9.96
CA ALA A 29 19.35 -6.66 -8.98
C ALA A 29 18.26 -7.72 -8.95
N ASP A 30 17.77 -8.03 -7.76
CA ASP A 30 16.63 -8.93 -7.62
C ASP A 30 15.36 -8.25 -8.08
N THR A 31 14.73 -8.78 -9.13
CA THR A 31 13.41 -8.30 -9.55
C THR A 31 12.32 -8.83 -8.61
N ILE A 32 11.46 -7.92 -8.14
CA ILE A 32 10.25 -8.22 -7.37
C ILE A 32 9.04 -7.78 -8.19
N ARG A 33 8.13 -8.70 -8.47
CA ARG A 33 6.84 -8.41 -9.07
C ARG A 33 5.94 -7.85 -7.98
N PHE A 34 5.82 -6.53 -7.96
CA PHE A 34 5.14 -5.78 -6.91
C PHE A 34 3.75 -5.33 -7.36
N ALA A 35 2.75 -5.47 -6.49
CA ALA A 35 1.37 -5.13 -6.76
C ALA A 35 0.83 -4.04 -5.83
N LYS A 36 0.08 -3.10 -6.41
CA LYS A 36 -0.80 -2.18 -5.68
C LYS A 36 -2.24 -2.62 -5.91
N SER A 37 -3.04 -2.78 -4.83
CA SER A 37 -4.45 -3.15 -4.97
C SER A 37 -5.29 -2.07 -5.67
N VAL A 38 -4.85 -0.80 -5.62
CA VAL A 38 -5.41 0.31 -6.42
C VAL A 38 -4.29 1.22 -6.95
N PRO A 39 -4.45 1.84 -8.13
CA PRO A 39 -3.37 2.63 -8.74
C PRO A 39 -3.08 3.95 -8.02
N ASN A 40 -4.10 4.66 -7.57
CA ASN A 40 -4.06 6.09 -7.24
C ASN A 40 -4.19 6.36 -5.73
N SER A 41 -3.70 5.47 -4.86
CA SER A 41 -3.63 5.73 -3.42
C SER A 41 -2.29 6.37 -3.05
N PHE A 42 -2.34 7.47 -2.29
CA PHE A 42 -1.13 8.10 -1.77
C PHE A 42 -0.34 7.13 -0.87
N ALA A 43 -1.02 6.30 -0.09
CA ALA A 43 -0.35 5.29 0.74
C ALA A 43 0.50 4.31 -0.09
N PHE A 44 0.08 3.98 -1.31
CA PHE A 44 0.82 3.07 -2.19
C PHE A 44 1.88 3.77 -3.04
N SER A 45 1.95 5.10 -3.05
CA SER A 45 3.00 5.85 -3.73
C SER A 45 4.39 5.66 -3.10
N THR A 46 4.46 5.07 -1.90
CA THR A 46 5.72 4.68 -1.24
C THR A 46 6.65 3.89 -2.18
N ALA A 47 6.11 2.96 -2.98
CA ALA A 47 6.91 2.20 -3.95
C ALA A 47 7.56 3.11 -5.01
N ASP A 48 6.80 4.06 -5.56
CA ASP A 48 7.26 4.99 -6.58
C ASP A 48 8.24 6.03 -6.00
N ILE A 49 7.96 6.53 -4.80
CA ILE A 49 8.84 7.45 -4.05
C ILE A 49 10.20 6.79 -3.80
N GLY A 50 10.21 5.51 -3.39
CA GLY A 50 11.43 4.74 -3.22
C GLY A 50 12.20 4.53 -4.52
N THR A 51 11.49 4.42 -5.65
CA THR A 51 12.09 4.34 -6.99
C THR A 51 12.76 5.66 -7.37
N ASP A 52 12.05 6.77 -7.26
CA ASP A 52 12.59 8.11 -7.58
C ASP A 52 13.76 8.47 -6.66
N ALA A 53 13.71 8.07 -5.39
CA ALA A 53 14.79 8.25 -4.42
C ALA A 53 15.94 7.24 -4.57
N ARG A 54 15.88 6.31 -5.52
CA ARG A 54 16.84 5.22 -5.75
C ARG A 54 17.08 4.32 -4.54
N ILE A 55 16.12 4.23 -3.63
CA ILE A 55 16.23 3.38 -2.44
C ILE A 55 16.26 1.90 -2.85
N TRP A 56 15.45 1.50 -3.83
CA TRP A 56 15.45 0.12 -4.33
C TRP A 56 16.80 -0.28 -4.92
N THR A 57 17.45 0.62 -5.65
CA THR A 57 18.81 0.39 -6.19
C THR A 57 19.82 0.17 -5.06
N GLN A 58 19.73 0.93 -3.94
CA GLN A 58 20.61 0.75 -2.79
C GLN A 58 20.38 -0.59 -2.08
N GLU A 59 19.17 -1.13 -2.15
CA GLU A 59 18.82 -2.45 -1.64
C GLU A 59 19.08 -3.59 -2.67
N ASN A 60 19.66 -3.27 -3.83
CA ASN A 60 19.85 -4.19 -4.95
C ASN A 60 18.54 -4.88 -5.38
N ILE A 61 17.48 -4.08 -5.52
CA ILE A 61 16.13 -4.49 -5.90
C ILE A 61 15.68 -3.69 -7.10
N GLU A 62 14.93 -4.32 -8.00
CA GLU A 62 14.14 -3.70 -9.06
C GLU A 62 12.67 -4.07 -8.84
N LEU A 63 11.77 -3.06 -8.81
CA LEU A 63 10.34 -3.29 -8.68
C LEU A 63 9.66 -3.28 -10.06
N ALA A 64 9.10 -4.43 -10.45
CA ALA A 64 8.15 -4.52 -11.55
C ALA A 64 6.73 -4.24 -11.00
N ILE A 65 6.32 -2.96 -11.07
CA ILE A 65 5.08 -2.48 -10.42
C ILE A 65 3.88 -2.73 -11.31
N SER A 66 2.85 -3.39 -10.76
CA SER A 66 1.52 -3.55 -11.35
C SER A 66 0.45 -2.94 -10.43
N ALA A 67 -0.66 -2.47 -11.00
CA ALA A 67 -1.79 -1.94 -10.24
C ALA A 67 -3.10 -2.62 -10.66
N PHE A 68 -3.97 -2.88 -9.69
CA PHE A 68 -5.22 -3.60 -9.86
C PHE A 68 -6.43 -2.72 -9.55
N ARG A 69 -7.63 -3.24 -9.75
CA ARG A 69 -8.89 -2.54 -9.47
C ARG A 69 -9.55 -3.02 -8.16
N GLY A 70 -8.73 -3.36 -7.16
CA GLY A 70 -9.17 -3.81 -5.85
C GLY A 70 -8.40 -5.04 -5.37
N ASP A 71 -8.51 -5.35 -4.07
CA ASP A 71 -7.81 -6.47 -3.43
C ASP A 71 -8.11 -7.81 -4.09
N ALA A 72 -9.37 -8.08 -4.48
CA ALA A 72 -9.74 -9.37 -5.06
C ALA A 72 -8.91 -9.71 -6.32
N GLN A 73 -8.71 -8.74 -7.23
CA GLN A 73 -7.90 -8.94 -8.43
C GLN A 73 -6.41 -9.12 -8.09
N MET A 74 -5.89 -8.34 -7.14
CA MET A 74 -4.53 -8.50 -6.66
C MET A 74 -4.31 -9.88 -6.03
N GLN A 75 -5.25 -10.36 -5.22
CA GLN A 75 -5.18 -11.69 -4.59
C GLN A 75 -5.22 -12.83 -5.64
N GLN A 76 -5.99 -12.66 -6.72
CA GLN A 76 -5.96 -13.60 -7.85
C GLN A 76 -4.57 -13.64 -8.51
N ALA A 77 -3.92 -12.48 -8.70
CA ALA A 77 -2.58 -12.40 -9.25
C ALA A 77 -1.51 -13.02 -8.32
N LEU A 78 -1.65 -12.85 -7.00
CA LEU A 78 -0.81 -13.53 -6.00
C LEU A 78 -1.02 -15.06 -6.07
N THR A 79 -2.27 -15.53 -6.19
CA THR A 79 -2.59 -16.96 -6.33
C THR A 79 -2.02 -17.56 -7.60
N ALA A 80 -2.06 -16.82 -8.71
CA ALA A 80 -1.51 -17.25 -10.00
C ALA A 80 0.04 -17.19 -10.05
N GLY A 81 0.70 -16.72 -8.99
CA GLY A 81 2.14 -16.52 -8.98
C GLY A 81 2.64 -15.41 -9.91
N ALA A 82 1.74 -14.50 -10.34
CA ALA A 82 2.10 -13.35 -11.18
C ALA A 82 2.68 -12.18 -10.36
N VAL A 83 2.53 -12.21 -9.05
CA VAL A 83 2.96 -11.19 -8.09
C VAL A 83 3.68 -11.86 -6.93
N ASP A 84 4.76 -11.26 -6.44
CA ASP A 84 5.55 -11.75 -5.30
C ASP A 84 5.15 -11.06 -4.00
N ILE A 85 4.93 -9.74 -4.06
CA ILE A 85 4.60 -8.89 -2.92
C ILE A 85 3.48 -7.93 -3.34
N GLY A 86 2.47 -7.77 -2.48
CA GLY A 86 1.37 -6.84 -2.70
C GLY A 86 1.15 -5.88 -1.53
N VAL A 87 0.61 -4.70 -1.83
CA VAL A 87 0.06 -3.78 -0.84
C VAL A 87 -1.44 -3.64 -1.05
N GLY A 88 -2.18 -3.92 0.02
CA GLY A 88 -3.64 -4.00 -0.03
C GLY A 88 -4.27 -3.60 1.30
N SER A 89 -5.58 -3.81 1.44
CA SER A 89 -6.31 -3.47 2.65
C SER A 89 -6.08 -4.47 3.78
N GLY A 90 -6.28 -4.02 5.04
CA GLY A 90 -6.25 -4.90 6.21
C GLY A 90 -7.21 -6.09 6.10
N PRO A 91 -8.49 -5.89 5.73
CA PRO A 91 -9.42 -7.00 5.46
C PRO A 91 -8.95 -7.95 4.35
N GLY A 92 -8.07 -7.52 3.45
CA GLY A 92 -7.42 -8.37 2.46
C GLY A 92 -6.63 -9.54 3.05
N LEU A 93 -6.21 -9.45 4.32
CA LEU A 93 -5.60 -10.58 5.04
C LEU A 93 -6.50 -11.83 5.11
N GLY A 94 -7.82 -11.63 5.05
CA GLY A 94 -8.81 -12.73 5.06
C GLY A 94 -8.72 -13.66 3.85
N PHE A 95 -8.12 -13.23 2.73
CA PHE A 95 -7.94 -14.09 1.57
C PHE A 95 -7.00 -15.28 1.86
N ARG A 96 -6.09 -15.13 2.82
CA ARG A 96 -5.27 -16.25 3.29
C ARG A 96 -6.12 -17.41 3.81
N ALA A 97 -7.15 -17.12 4.61
CA ALA A 97 -8.09 -18.12 5.13
C ALA A 97 -8.95 -18.78 4.02
N LYS A 98 -9.02 -18.15 2.83
CA LYS A 98 -9.65 -18.71 1.62
C LYS A 98 -8.68 -19.48 0.72
N GLY A 99 -7.46 -19.73 1.18
CA GLY A 99 -6.46 -20.53 0.46
C GLY A 99 -5.53 -19.75 -0.48
N VAL A 100 -5.54 -18.42 -0.46
CA VAL A 100 -4.55 -17.63 -1.19
C VAL A 100 -3.17 -17.88 -0.58
N PRO A 101 -2.13 -18.27 -1.37
CA PRO A 101 -0.79 -18.59 -0.87
C PRO A 101 0.04 -17.31 -0.63
N ALA A 102 -0.54 -16.36 0.13
CA ALA A 102 0.09 -15.11 0.54
C ALA A 102 -0.40 -14.72 1.94
N ILE A 103 0.47 -14.12 2.75
CA ILE A 103 0.20 -13.78 4.14
C ILE A 103 0.70 -12.36 4.44
N GLY A 104 0.11 -11.67 5.41
CA GLY A 104 0.59 -10.37 5.88
C GLY A 104 1.99 -10.48 6.48
N VAL A 105 2.95 -9.66 6.02
CA VAL A 105 4.35 -9.68 6.49
C VAL A 105 4.76 -8.39 7.19
N ALA A 106 4.00 -7.31 7.01
CA ALA A 106 4.21 -6.06 7.74
C ALA A 106 2.94 -5.19 7.78
N ALA A 107 2.72 -4.51 8.88
CA ALA A 107 1.79 -3.39 8.96
C ALA A 107 2.33 -2.22 8.12
N MET A 108 1.47 -1.57 7.34
CA MET A 108 1.89 -0.50 6.45
C MET A 108 1.31 0.85 6.84
N TYR A 109 0.01 0.91 7.07
CA TYR A 109 -0.73 2.14 7.31
C TYR A 109 -1.84 1.88 8.33
N GLY A 110 -1.90 2.70 9.36
CA GLY A 110 -2.81 2.56 10.50
C GLY A 110 -4.25 2.97 10.21
N PRO A 111 -4.87 3.81 11.07
CA PRO A 111 -6.27 4.17 10.97
C PRO A 111 -6.65 4.72 9.58
N PRO A 112 -7.92 4.56 9.14
CA PRO A 112 -8.35 4.91 7.77
C PRO A 112 -8.49 6.43 7.55
N THR A 113 -7.46 7.21 7.90
CA THR A 113 -7.36 8.66 7.71
C THR A 113 -7.31 9.07 6.23
N ASN A 114 -7.00 8.12 5.34
CA ASN A 114 -6.99 8.31 3.90
C ASN A 114 -8.37 8.17 3.25
N LEU A 115 -9.40 7.72 3.99
CA LEU A 115 -10.76 7.56 3.46
C LEU A 115 -11.70 8.62 4.01
N ALA A 116 -12.55 9.13 3.13
CA ALA A 116 -13.55 10.15 3.42
C ALA A 116 -14.94 9.68 2.99
N LEU A 117 -15.96 10.17 3.69
CA LEU A 117 -17.33 10.18 3.20
C LEU A 117 -17.56 11.52 2.51
N THR A 118 -17.82 11.47 1.21
CA THR A 118 -17.96 12.65 0.34
C THR A 118 -19.35 12.72 -0.25
N VAL A 119 -19.92 13.92 -0.30
CA VAL A 119 -21.22 14.23 -0.91
C VAL A 119 -21.06 15.30 -2.00
N LEU A 120 -22.07 15.50 -2.84
CA LEU A 120 -22.08 16.64 -3.79
C LEU A 120 -22.07 17.98 -3.02
N ALA A 121 -21.48 19.00 -3.61
CA ALA A 121 -21.48 20.35 -3.03
C ALA A 121 -22.89 20.90 -2.76
N SER A 122 -23.84 20.55 -3.64
CA SER A 122 -25.27 20.92 -3.53
C SER A 122 -26.06 20.07 -2.52
N SER A 123 -25.47 18.99 -1.98
CA SER A 123 -26.18 18.08 -1.08
C SER A 123 -26.64 18.78 0.21
N PRO A 124 -27.85 18.51 0.74
CA PRO A 124 -28.32 19.00 2.02
C PRO A 124 -27.60 18.33 3.21
N ILE A 125 -26.92 17.18 3.00
CA ILE A 125 -26.19 16.46 4.03
C ILE A 125 -24.96 17.28 4.45
N LYS A 126 -24.88 17.70 5.71
CA LYS A 126 -23.78 18.53 6.24
C LYS A 126 -22.98 17.84 7.34
N THR A 127 -23.60 16.92 8.04
CA THR A 127 -23.05 16.26 9.23
C THR A 127 -23.31 14.75 9.19
N VAL A 128 -22.63 14.00 10.05
CA VAL A 128 -22.82 12.55 10.18
C VAL A 128 -24.27 12.15 10.50
N PRO A 129 -25.00 12.84 11.42
CA PRO A 129 -26.41 12.52 11.68
C PRO A 129 -27.32 12.58 10.45
N ASP A 130 -27.02 13.41 9.45
CA ASP A 130 -27.81 13.51 8.22
C ASP A 130 -27.70 12.27 7.31
N LEU A 131 -26.77 11.35 7.62
CA LEU A 131 -26.53 10.12 6.84
C LEU A 131 -27.52 8.99 7.14
N LYS A 132 -28.34 9.11 8.20
CA LYS A 132 -29.32 8.09 8.56
C LYS A 132 -30.30 7.84 7.42
N GLY A 133 -30.41 6.58 6.97
CA GLY A 133 -31.26 6.15 5.85
C GLY A 133 -30.77 6.56 4.46
N LYS A 134 -29.57 7.18 4.34
CA LYS A 134 -29.02 7.62 3.06
C LYS A 134 -28.33 6.49 2.30
N ARG A 135 -28.28 6.63 0.97
CA ARG A 135 -27.66 5.69 0.04
C ARG A 135 -26.20 6.07 -0.17
N ILE A 136 -25.29 5.27 0.31
CA ILE A 136 -23.85 5.52 0.23
C ILE A 136 -23.19 4.53 -0.71
N GLY A 137 -22.52 5.08 -1.73
CA GLY A 137 -21.77 4.31 -2.72
C GLY A 137 -20.45 3.79 -2.15
N VAL A 138 -20.21 2.48 -2.31
CA VAL A 138 -18.98 1.79 -1.93
C VAL A 138 -18.37 1.05 -3.12
N THR A 139 -17.15 0.54 -2.99
CA THR A 139 -16.51 -0.22 -4.07
C THR A 139 -17.25 -1.53 -4.34
N THR A 140 -17.32 -2.42 -3.35
CA THR A 140 -18.02 -3.71 -3.42
C THR A 140 -18.56 -4.04 -2.04
N LEU A 141 -19.54 -4.94 -1.97
CA LEU A 141 -19.92 -5.55 -0.69
C LEU A 141 -18.73 -6.35 -0.15
N GLY A 142 -18.55 -6.35 1.16
CA GLY A 142 -17.41 -6.98 1.80
C GLY A 142 -16.09 -6.24 1.65
N SER A 143 -16.08 -5.03 1.07
CA SER A 143 -14.88 -4.19 0.97
C SER A 143 -14.67 -3.34 2.23
N LEU A 144 -13.47 -2.75 2.34
CA LEU A 144 -13.18 -1.79 3.41
C LEU A 144 -14.18 -0.62 3.44
N THR A 145 -14.58 -0.10 2.27
CA THR A 145 -15.54 1.01 2.18
C THR A 145 -16.94 0.62 2.65
N ASP A 146 -17.37 -0.62 2.40
CA ASP A 146 -18.63 -1.18 2.93
C ASP A 146 -18.55 -1.32 4.46
N TRP A 147 -17.48 -1.95 4.97
CA TRP A 147 -17.30 -2.13 6.39
C TRP A 147 -17.30 -0.81 7.17
N LEU A 148 -16.54 0.17 6.71
CA LEU A 148 -16.49 1.48 7.35
C LEU A 148 -17.86 2.17 7.37
N THR A 149 -18.64 2.04 6.30
CA THR A 149 -20.01 2.61 6.24
C THR A 149 -20.93 1.94 7.26
N ARG A 150 -20.89 0.61 7.36
CA ARG A 150 -21.68 -0.16 8.34
C ARG A 150 -21.21 0.11 9.78
N LYS A 151 -19.89 0.18 9.98
CA LYS A 151 -19.29 0.52 11.29
C LYS A 151 -19.75 1.91 11.76
N LEU A 152 -19.72 2.90 10.88
CA LEU A 152 -20.26 4.23 11.15
C LEU A 152 -21.74 4.16 11.57
N SER A 153 -22.57 3.44 10.83
CA SER A 153 -23.98 3.26 11.12
C SER A 153 -24.21 2.61 12.50
N GLN A 154 -23.42 1.58 12.84
CA GLN A 154 -23.48 0.93 14.15
C GLN A 154 -23.07 1.88 15.28
N GLN A 155 -21.99 2.64 15.13
CA GLN A 155 -21.51 3.60 16.14
C GLN A 155 -22.51 4.73 16.39
N GLN A 156 -23.30 5.09 15.38
CA GLN A 156 -24.40 6.06 15.55
C GLN A 156 -25.67 5.44 16.19
N GLY A 157 -25.64 4.15 16.52
CA GLY A 157 -26.79 3.45 17.10
C GLY A 157 -27.92 3.17 16.10
N TRP A 158 -27.66 3.23 14.77
CA TRP A 158 -28.69 2.97 13.75
C TRP A 158 -28.74 1.52 13.29
N GLY A 159 -27.88 0.65 13.82
CA GLY A 159 -27.67 -0.71 13.36
C GLY A 159 -26.83 -0.76 12.07
N PRO A 160 -26.48 -1.97 11.57
CA PRO A 160 -25.58 -2.13 10.42
C PRO A 160 -26.18 -1.61 9.10
N ASP A 161 -27.51 -1.56 9.00
CA ASP A 161 -28.27 -1.18 7.81
C ASP A 161 -28.93 0.20 7.91
N GLY A 162 -28.60 0.98 8.96
CA GLY A 162 -29.10 2.35 9.14
C GLY A 162 -28.58 3.34 8.10
N ILE A 163 -27.53 2.96 7.34
CA ILE A 163 -27.07 3.56 6.09
C ILE A 163 -27.21 2.50 4.99
N GLN A 164 -27.84 2.85 3.86
CA GLN A 164 -27.99 1.94 2.73
C GLN A 164 -26.71 1.90 1.91
N VAL A 165 -26.07 0.75 1.81
CA VAL A 165 -24.82 0.56 1.08
C VAL A 165 -25.10 0.09 -0.35
N LEU A 166 -24.57 0.81 -1.37
CA LEU A 166 -24.69 0.44 -2.77
C LEU A 166 -23.32 0.20 -3.42
N PRO A 167 -23.03 -1.03 -3.90
CA PRO A 167 -21.75 -1.39 -4.50
C PRO A 167 -21.72 -0.98 -5.99
N LEU A 168 -21.16 0.18 -6.29
CA LEU A 168 -21.09 0.71 -7.66
C LEU A 168 -19.66 0.79 -8.24
N GLY A 169 -18.68 0.15 -7.58
CA GLY A 169 -17.32 0.00 -8.11
C GLY A 169 -16.52 1.30 -8.14
N ALA A 170 -16.03 1.69 -9.31
CA ALA A 170 -15.10 2.80 -9.49
C ALA A 170 -15.71 4.18 -9.17
N VAL A 171 -14.86 5.14 -8.77
CA VAL A 171 -15.27 6.52 -8.42
C VAL A 171 -16.09 7.22 -9.51
N PRO A 172 -15.73 7.15 -10.81
CA PRO A 172 -16.53 7.80 -11.84
C PRO A 172 -18.00 7.32 -11.91
N ALA A 173 -18.23 6.02 -11.71
CA ALA A 173 -19.59 5.45 -11.71
C ALA A 173 -20.39 5.94 -10.49
N ARG A 174 -19.77 5.99 -9.32
CA ARG A 174 -20.37 6.49 -8.08
C ARG A 174 -20.66 7.99 -8.15
N LEU A 175 -19.74 8.78 -8.72
CA LEU A 175 -19.95 10.22 -8.91
C LEU A 175 -21.13 10.48 -9.87
N ALA A 176 -21.18 9.80 -11.00
CA ALA A 176 -22.30 9.90 -11.95
C ALA A 176 -23.65 9.48 -11.31
N ALA A 177 -23.66 8.45 -10.46
CA ALA A 177 -24.85 8.04 -9.71
C ALA A 177 -25.30 9.11 -8.68
N MET A 178 -24.35 9.80 -8.03
CA MET A 178 -24.67 10.96 -7.18
C MET A 178 -25.28 12.12 -7.98
N GLU A 179 -24.71 12.44 -9.14
CA GLU A 179 -25.22 13.50 -10.04
C GLU A 179 -26.63 13.21 -10.55
N ARG A 180 -26.99 11.91 -10.73
CA ARG A 180 -28.36 11.48 -11.09
C ARG A 180 -29.32 11.35 -9.89
N GLY A 181 -28.82 11.57 -8.66
CA GLY A 181 -29.62 11.41 -7.45
C GLY A 181 -29.90 9.94 -7.05
N GLU A 182 -29.15 9.00 -7.59
CA GLU A 182 -29.23 7.57 -7.22
C GLU A 182 -28.46 7.27 -5.94
N LEU A 183 -27.42 8.07 -5.64
CA LEU A 183 -26.65 8.06 -4.39
C LEU A 183 -26.73 9.41 -3.72
N ASP A 184 -26.64 9.39 -2.38
CA ASP A 184 -26.60 10.57 -1.53
C ASP A 184 -25.18 10.96 -1.15
N GLY A 185 -24.25 9.99 -1.20
CA GLY A 185 -22.82 10.16 -0.94
C GLY A 185 -22.00 8.94 -1.34
N MET A 186 -20.71 9.01 -1.14
CA MET A 186 -19.79 7.87 -1.41
C MET A 186 -18.60 7.88 -0.47
N VAL A 187 -18.04 6.70 -0.20
CA VAL A 187 -16.76 6.55 0.50
C VAL A 187 -15.64 6.45 -0.52
N ILE A 188 -14.69 7.40 -0.47
CA ILE A 188 -13.57 7.49 -1.43
C ILE A 188 -12.26 7.86 -0.72
N GLU A 189 -11.13 7.78 -1.46
CA GLU A 189 -9.87 8.37 -1.02
C GLU A 189 -10.03 9.87 -0.75
N ALA A 190 -9.54 10.33 0.38
CA ALA A 190 -9.63 11.75 0.79
C ALA A 190 -9.03 12.70 -0.24
N ALA A 191 -7.96 12.27 -0.95
CA ALA A 191 -7.36 13.04 -2.04
C ALA A 191 -8.37 13.39 -3.14
N THR A 192 -9.15 12.40 -3.60
CA THR A 192 -10.22 12.60 -4.58
C THR A 192 -11.33 13.49 -4.02
N GLY A 193 -11.68 13.33 -2.74
CA GLY A 193 -12.64 14.20 -2.07
C GLY A 193 -12.18 15.66 -2.03
N TYR A 194 -10.92 15.91 -1.72
CA TYR A 194 -10.32 17.26 -1.75
C TYR A 194 -10.28 17.84 -3.16
N GLU A 195 -10.02 17.02 -4.17
CA GLU A 195 -10.09 17.47 -5.57
C GLU A 195 -11.50 17.91 -5.97
N LEU A 196 -12.52 17.15 -5.57
CA LEU A 196 -13.92 17.52 -5.79
C LEU A 196 -14.30 18.82 -5.03
N GLU A 197 -13.76 19.04 -3.83
CA GLU A 197 -13.92 20.29 -3.08
C GLU A 197 -13.34 21.49 -3.84
N GLU A 198 -12.10 21.38 -4.35
CA GLU A 198 -11.47 22.46 -5.12
C GLU A 198 -12.18 22.74 -6.44
N GLN A 199 -12.82 21.72 -7.03
CA GLN A 199 -13.64 21.88 -8.23
C GLN A 199 -15.05 22.41 -7.95
N GLY A 200 -15.42 22.61 -6.68
CA GLY A 200 -16.76 22.99 -6.26
C GLY A 200 -17.84 21.94 -6.53
N LYS A 201 -17.44 20.68 -6.78
CA LYS A 201 -18.34 19.58 -7.12
C LYS A 201 -18.77 18.74 -5.92
N GLY A 202 -17.96 18.69 -4.87
CA GLY A 202 -18.21 17.86 -3.70
C GLY A 202 -17.64 18.47 -2.42
N ARG A 203 -17.91 17.81 -1.31
CA ARG A 203 -17.24 18.09 -0.02
C ARG A 203 -17.14 16.84 0.82
N ASN A 204 -16.07 16.73 1.59
CA ASN A 204 -15.90 15.70 2.58
C ASN A 204 -16.73 16.05 3.83
N ILE A 205 -17.58 15.11 4.27
CA ILE A 205 -18.37 15.24 5.50
C ILE A 205 -17.50 14.83 6.70
N MET A 206 -16.69 13.78 6.52
CA MET A 206 -15.81 13.26 7.55
C MET A 206 -14.67 12.44 6.94
N LEU A 207 -13.59 12.28 7.71
CA LEU A 207 -12.58 11.26 7.50
C LEU A 207 -12.86 10.07 8.42
N PHE A 208 -12.57 8.86 7.96
CA PHE A 208 -12.84 7.64 8.73
C PHE A 208 -11.80 7.34 9.82
N GLY A 209 -10.70 8.10 9.89
CA GLY A 209 -9.65 7.91 10.90
C GLY A 209 -10.13 7.94 12.34
N ASP A 210 -11.22 8.66 12.63
CA ASP A 210 -11.80 8.73 13.96
C ASP A 210 -12.78 7.59 14.30
N ILE A 211 -13.21 6.83 13.28
CA ILE A 211 -14.18 5.73 13.44
C ILE A 211 -13.52 4.48 14.01
N GLU A 212 -12.31 4.18 13.59
CA GLU A 212 -11.56 3.04 14.09
C GLU A 212 -10.08 3.40 14.23
N LYS A 213 -9.63 3.59 15.46
CA LYS A 213 -8.25 4.00 15.75
C LYS A 213 -7.27 2.84 15.76
N HIS A 214 -7.75 1.64 16.10
CA HIS A 214 -6.96 0.42 16.10
C HIS A 214 -7.28 -0.39 14.86
N PHE A 215 -6.69 0.01 13.73
CA PHE A 215 -6.95 -0.64 12.45
C PHE A 215 -5.75 -0.53 11.52
N TYR A 216 -5.57 -1.50 10.67
CA TYR A 216 -4.68 -1.39 9.52
C TYR A 216 -5.49 -1.21 8.25
N THR A 217 -5.49 0.02 7.75
CA THR A 217 -6.09 0.33 6.45
C THR A 217 -5.35 -0.38 5.35
N HIS A 218 -4.01 -0.39 5.45
CA HIS A 218 -3.16 -1.08 4.49
C HIS A 218 -2.08 -1.93 5.16
N VAL A 219 -1.77 -3.03 4.48
CA VAL A 219 -0.77 -4.02 4.89
C VAL A 219 0.08 -4.44 3.69
N ILE A 220 1.27 -4.98 3.98
CA ILE A 220 2.12 -5.63 3.00
C ILE A 220 1.89 -7.13 3.12
N VAL A 221 1.57 -7.78 2.00
CA VAL A 221 1.45 -9.23 1.89
C VAL A 221 2.56 -9.78 0.99
N ALA A 222 3.05 -10.98 1.29
CA ALA A 222 4.02 -11.70 0.46
C ALA A 222 3.54 -13.13 0.23
N THR A 223 3.88 -13.68 -0.93
CA THR A 223 3.61 -15.09 -1.24
C THR A 223 4.42 -16.03 -0.36
N ASP A 224 3.90 -17.23 -0.11
CA ASP A 224 4.64 -18.28 0.61
C ASP A 224 5.96 -18.58 -0.09
N GLU A 225 5.98 -18.59 -1.44
CA GLU A 225 7.20 -18.79 -2.23
C GLU A 225 8.24 -17.71 -1.94
N MET A 226 7.84 -16.43 -1.87
CA MET A 226 8.75 -15.33 -1.54
C MET A 226 9.34 -15.49 -0.14
N ILE A 227 8.52 -15.89 0.82
CA ILE A 227 8.91 -16.09 2.22
C ILE A 227 9.89 -17.26 2.38
N GLU A 228 9.64 -18.36 1.69
CA GLU A 228 10.40 -19.60 1.84
C GLU A 228 11.68 -19.60 1.00
N LYS A 229 11.59 -19.19 -0.28
CA LYS A 229 12.71 -19.28 -1.22
C LYS A 229 13.56 -18.03 -1.31
N ARG A 230 13.01 -16.85 -0.97
CA ARG A 230 13.69 -15.55 -1.11
C ARG A 230 13.61 -14.67 0.15
N PRO A 231 13.79 -15.21 1.38
CA PRO A 231 13.58 -14.46 2.62
C PRO A 231 14.51 -13.24 2.75
N GLU A 232 15.74 -13.31 2.24
CA GLU A 232 16.68 -12.17 2.28
C GLU A 232 16.29 -11.05 1.31
N VAL A 233 15.67 -11.39 0.19
CA VAL A 233 15.12 -10.40 -0.75
C VAL A 233 13.92 -9.69 -0.10
N LEU A 234 13.04 -10.44 0.58
CA LEU A 234 11.94 -9.86 1.35
C LEU A 234 12.44 -8.94 2.47
N ARG A 235 13.50 -9.32 3.22
CA ARG A 235 14.10 -8.46 4.25
C ARG A 235 14.64 -7.15 3.65
N ARG A 236 15.34 -7.20 2.52
CA ARG A 236 15.84 -6.02 1.81
C ARG A 236 14.70 -5.15 1.30
N PHE A 237 13.63 -5.76 0.77
CA PHE A 237 12.43 -5.03 0.34
C PHE A 237 11.80 -4.27 1.52
N LEU A 238 11.54 -4.94 2.64
CA LEU A 238 10.95 -4.30 3.82
C LEU A 238 11.86 -3.20 4.37
N ARG A 239 13.17 -3.40 4.40
CA ARG A 239 14.12 -2.35 4.79
C ARG A 239 14.05 -1.14 3.86
N GLY A 240 14.03 -1.36 2.55
CA GLY A 240 13.86 -0.29 1.55
C GLY A 240 12.51 0.43 1.71
N TRP A 241 11.43 -0.33 2.00
CA TRP A 241 10.12 0.23 2.24
C TRP A 241 10.13 1.22 3.41
N PHE A 242 10.65 0.81 4.57
CA PHE A 242 10.66 1.66 5.76
C PHE A 242 11.71 2.79 5.68
N LYS A 243 12.82 2.59 4.97
CA LYS A 243 13.71 3.70 4.58
C LYS A 243 12.98 4.76 3.74
N THR A 244 12.13 4.32 2.83
CA THR A 244 11.31 5.24 2.02
C THR A 244 10.33 6.00 2.92
N ILE A 245 9.67 5.35 3.86
CA ILE A 245 8.79 6.04 4.82
C ILE A 245 9.57 7.04 5.69
N ALA A 246 10.77 6.71 6.14
CA ALA A 246 11.64 7.64 6.86
C ALA A 246 11.99 8.87 6.00
N LEU A 247 12.34 8.67 4.72
CA LEU A 247 12.55 9.75 3.75
C LEU A 247 11.28 10.57 3.54
N MET A 248 10.11 9.92 3.42
CA MET A 248 8.83 10.61 3.26
C MET A 248 8.56 11.56 4.42
N ARG A 249 8.87 11.17 5.65
CA ARG A 249 8.72 12.03 6.84
C ARG A 249 9.70 13.21 6.86
N ALA A 250 10.90 13.02 6.30
CA ALA A 250 11.96 14.02 6.32
C ALA A 250 11.90 15.02 5.17
N ASN A 251 11.20 14.72 4.06
CA ASN A 251 11.26 15.52 2.84
C ASN A 251 9.88 15.66 2.17
N LYS A 252 9.04 16.53 2.74
CA LYS A 252 7.68 16.78 2.26
C LYS A 252 7.65 17.21 0.80
N ASP A 253 8.52 18.14 0.37
CA ASP A 253 8.48 18.71 -0.97
C ASP A 253 8.74 17.65 -2.05
N PHE A 254 9.73 16.79 -1.82
CA PHE A 254 10.01 15.67 -2.71
C PHE A 254 8.81 14.69 -2.79
N VAL A 255 8.21 14.40 -1.65
CA VAL A 255 7.04 13.48 -1.56
C VAL A 255 5.82 14.07 -2.26
N VAL A 256 5.56 15.37 -2.07
CA VAL A 256 4.42 16.06 -2.69
C VAL A 256 4.58 16.03 -4.21
N LYS A 257 5.76 16.38 -4.73
CA LYS A 257 6.03 16.36 -6.17
C LYS A 257 5.89 14.97 -6.80
N THR A 258 6.52 13.96 -6.19
CA THR A 258 6.41 12.57 -6.69
C THR A 258 4.99 12.04 -6.54
N GLY A 259 4.36 12.27 -5.38
CA GLY A 259 3.00 11.85 -5.11
C GLY A 259 1.99 12.43 -6.09
N ALA A 260 2.09 13.72 -6.43
CA ALA A 260 1.21 14.39 -7.39
C ALA A 260 1.24 13.70 -8.76
N ARG A 261 2.42 13.32 -9.23
CA ARG A 261 2.59 12.57 -10.47
C ARG A 261 1.96 11.17 -10.40
N VAL A 262 2.14 10.47 -9.26
CA VAL A 262 1.67 9.09 -9.08
C VAL A 262 0.17 9.02 -8.88
N VAL A 263 -0.38 9.90 -8.02
CA VAL A 263 -1.82 9.93 -7.70
C VAL A 263 -2.62 10.67 -8.76
N GLN A 264 -1.94 11.43 -9.64
CA GLN A 264 -2.53 12.23 -10.73
C GLN A 264 -3.46 13.34 -10.23
N VAL A 265 -3.06 14.01 -9.15
CA VAL A 265 -3.74 15.20 -8.62
C VAL A 265 -2.72 16.34 -8.43
N ARG A 266 -3.20 17.56 -8.20
CA ARG A 266 -2.33 18.73 -8.00
C ARG A 266 -1.47 18.61 -6.74
N GLU A 267 -0.30 19.21 -6.74
CA GLU A 267 0.62 19.25 -5.60
C GLU A 267 -0.04 19.82 -4.34
N SER A 268 -0.90 20.85 -4.48
CA SER A 268 -1.66 21.43 -3.36
C SER A 268 -2.53 20.38 -2.63
N ILE A 269 -3.16 19.49 -3.38
CA ILE A 269 -3.97 18.40 -2.84
C ILE A 269 -3.07 17.39 -2.15
N VAL A 270 -1.96 16.98 -2.77
CA VAL A 270 -1.03 16.02 -2.18
C VAL A 270 -0.38 16.61 -0.92
N SER A 271 -0.08 17.90 -0.89
CA SER A 271 0.42 18.56 0.32
C SER A 271 -0.57 18.45 1.48
N ARG A 272 -1.87 18.68 1.23
CA ARG A 272 -2.94 18.51 2.22
C ARG A 272 -3.08 17.06 2.69
N VAL A 273 -3.02 16.12 1.74
CA VAL A 273 -3.03 14.67 2.01
C VAL A 273 -1.83 14.25 2.85
N TYR A 274 -0.65 14.73 2.50
CA TYR A 274 0.57 14.46 3.25
C TYR A 274 0.44 14.88 4.72
N ASP A 275 0.02 16.11 4.98
CA ASP A 275 -0.13 16.61 6.35
C ASP A 275 -1.12 15.78 7.17
N ALA A 276 -2.21 15.33 6.55
CA ALA A 276 -3.22 14.51 7.20
C ALA A 276 -2.79 13.05 7.43
N GLN A 277 -1.91 12.52 6.58
CA GLN A 277 -1.72 11.06 6.46
C GLN A 277 -0.33 10.57 6.86
N ILE A 278 0.71 11.42 6.82
CA ILE A 278 2.10 10.97 7.04
C ILE A 278 2.31 10.30 8.39
N GLY A 279 1.58 10.74 9.42
CA GLY A 279 1.61 10.14 10.75
C GLY A 279 1.03 8.73 10.84
N SER A 280 0.16 8.34 9.89
CA SER A 280 -0.51 7.03 9.87
C SER A 280 0.34 5.91 9.27
N PHE A 281 1.44 6.24 8.57
CA PHE A 281 2.35 5.21 8.08
C PHE A 281 3.08 4.53 9.23
N SER A 282 3.21 3.21 9.20
CA SER A 282 4.06 2.48 10.13
C SER A 282 5.54 2.86 9.93
N SER A 283 6.32 2.90 10.99
CA SER A 283 7.77 3.19 10.93
C SER A 283 8.63 1.95 10.73
N ASP A 284 8.13 0.77 11.09
CA ASP A 284 8.90 -0.47 11.17
C ASP A 284 8.11 -1.74 10.82
N GLY A 285 6.82 -1.59 10.53
CA GLY A 285 5.94 -2.70 10.14
C GLY A 285 5.44 -3.58 11.29
N ALA A 286 5.74 -3.24 12.53
CA ALA A 286 5.30 -4.02 13.69
C ALA A 286 3.76 -4.15 13.73
N TRP A 287 3.29 -5.30 14.18
CA TRP A 287 1.87 -5.60 14.33
C TRP A 287 1.35 -5.20 15.71
N ASP A 288 0.24 -4.46 15.75
CA ASP A 288 -0.55 -4.22 16.95
C ASP A 288 -1.59 -5.35 17.09
N PRO A 289 -1.55 -6.16 18.16
CA PRO A 289 -2.53 -7.23 18.38
C PRO A 289 -3.97 -6.72 18.40
N VAL A 290 -4.23 -5.52 18.93
CA VAL A 290 -5.56 -4.92 18.98
C VAL A 290 -6.08 -4.65 17.57
N ALA A 291 -5.25 -4.06 16.70
CA ALA A 291 -5.61 -3.80 15.31
C ALA A 291 -5.84 -5.12 14.53
N ILE A 292 -5.05 -6.16 14.80
CA ILE A 292 -5.27 -7.49 14.20
C ILE A 292 -6.61 -8.07 14.64
N ASP A 293 -6.99 -7.93 15.91
CA ASP A 293 -8.28 -8.42 16.40
C ASP A 293 -9.46 -7.68 15.76
N VAL A 294 -9.36 -6.36 15.58
CA VAL A 294 -10.38 -5.60 14.84
C VAL A 294 -10.51 -6.11 13.40
N ILE A 295 -9.38 -6.36 12.70
CA ILE A 295 -9.40 -6.92 11.34
C ILE A 295 -10.06 -8.30 11.32
N ARG A 296 -9.67 -9.22 12.20
CA ARG A 296 -10.23 -10.58 12.25
C ARG A 296 -11.74 -10.56 12.43
N ASN A 297 -12.24 -9.72 13.34
CA ASN A 297 -13.67 -9.56 13.57
C ASN A 297 -14.37 -8.97 12.33
N SER A 298 -13.73 -7.98 11.67
CA SER A 298 -14.28 -7.37 10.45
C SER A 298 -14.49 -8.39 9.33
N LEU A 299 -13.65 -9.44 9.23
CA LEU A 299 -13.79 -10.49 8.21
C LEU A 299 -15.12 -11.25 8.34
N LYS A 300 -15.58 -11.49 9.58
CA LYS A 300 -16.87 -12.09 9.85
C LYS A 300 -18.01 -11.08 9.66
N GLU A 301 -17.86 -9.87 10.17
CA GLU A 301 -18.85 -8.79 10.02
C GLU A 301 -19.15 -8.48 8.55
N LEU A 302 -18.14 -8.53 7.69
CA LEU A 302 -18.25 -8.31 6.24
C LEU A 302 -18.78 -9.53 5.48
N GLY A 303 -18.94 -10.69 6.13
CA GLY A 303 -19.26 -11.94 5.45
C GLY A 303 -18.15 -12.42 4.49
N ILE A 304 -16.92 -11.96 4.69
CA ILE A 304 -15.75 -12.47 3.96
C ILE A 304 -15.48 -13.91 4.43
N LEU A 305 -15.59 -14.14 5.73
CA LEU A 305 -15.53 -15.46 6.36
C LEU A 305 -16.79 -15.65 7.23
N ASP A 306 -17.21 -16.88 7.45
CA ASP A 306 -18.29 -17.25 8.37
C ASP A 306 -17.81 -17.42 9.83
N PHE A 307 -16.49 -17.36 10.03
CA PHE A 307 -15.82 -17.46 11.33
C PHE A 307 -14.77 -16.33 11.51
N VAL A 308 -14.31 -16.15 12.74
CA VAL A 308 -13.17 -15.28 13.06
C VAL A 308 -11.90 -16.13 12.99
N PRO A 309 -10.96 -15.89 12.05
CA PRO A 309 -9.77 -16.72 11.92
C PRO A 309 -8.82 -16.51 13.09
N GLU A 310 -7.98 -17.50 13.41
CA GLU A 310 -6.87 -17.30 14.35
C GLU A 310 -5.87 -16.27 13.81
N ALA A 311 -5.34 -15.43 14.70
CA ALA A 311 -4.49 -14.31 14.30
C ALA A 311 -3.29 -14.74 13.45
N LYS A 312 -2.56 -15.77 13.87
CA LYS A 312 -1.36 -16.25 13.16
C LYS A 312 -1.64 -16.93 11.82
N THR A 313 -2.89 -17.18 11.47
CA THR A 313 -3.24 -17.70 10.14
C THR A 313 -3.27 -16.61 9.08
N ILE A 314 -3.36 -15.33 9.46
CA ILE A 314 -3.49 -14.21 8.52
C ILE A 314 -2.27 -13.30 8.47
N TYR A 315 -1.36 -13.37 9.45
CA TYR A 315 -0.11 -12.59 9.44
C TYR A 315 1.08 -13.36 10.00
N ASN A 316 2.27 -12.92 9.62
CA ASN A 316 3.57 -13.44 10.03
C ASN A 316 4.42 -12.27 10.54
N ASP A 317 4.95 -12.37 11.75
CA ASP A 317 5.78 -11.34 12.41
C ASP A 317 7.29 -11.60 12.32
N LYS A 318 7.71 -12.64 11.58
CA LYS A 318 9.13 -13.05 11.47
C LYS A 318 10.04 -11.96 10.87
N PHE A 319 9.47 -11.04 10.10
CA PHE A 319 10.21 -10.02 9.35
C PHE A 319 10.13 -8.63 9.97
N VAL A 320 9.36 -8.45 11.04
CA VAL A 320 9.11 -7.17 11.72
C VAL A 320 9.35 -7.30 13.22
N PRO A 321 9.69 -6.21 13.94
CA PRO A 321 9.95 -4.86 13.42
C PRO A 321 11.22 -4.79 12.56
N VAL A 322 11.18 -3.94 11.53
CA VAL A 322 12.32 -3.70 10.64
C VAL A 322 13.24 -2.64 11.25
N LYS A 323 14.53 -2.95 11.33
CA LYS A 323 15.57 -1.97 11.71
C LYS A 323 16.15 -1.33 10.45
N ILE A 324 16.11 0.01 10.36
CA ILE A 324 16.62 0.81 9.23
C ILE A 324 17.86 1.60 9.63
#